data_60484615ef30b466b12c8ddf05c9038a
#
_entry.id   60484615ef30b466b12c8ddf05c9038a
#
_cell.length_a   1.000
_cell.length_b   1.000
_cell.length_c   1.000
_cell.angle_alpha   90.00
_cell.angle_beta   90.00
_cell.angle_gamma   90.00
#
_symmetry.space_group_name_H-M   'P 1'
#
loop_
_entity.id
_entity.type
_entity.pdbx_description
1 polymer ?
#
loop_
_entity_poly.entity_id
_entity_poly.type
_entity_poly.pdbx_seq_one_letter_code
_entity_poly.pdbx_strand_id
1 'polypeptide(L)'
;MSAPDTAVTSENRSNADAANTAAPARATRRKQKVEDSSEGLKAGPIWAFIAWALTVLFFLPVAWMVLTSFHQEVDAAKNPPAIFAPFTGENYGLLFSRNVLPFLINSATASIVSTLLVLALSVPAAYALSIKPVEKWTDVMFFFLSTKFLPPIAALLPVYLIVKDIGMLDNVYTLVILYTSANLPIAVWMMRSFLAEVPKEILEAAEVDGAGLMTVLIRIVAPIAVPGMAATALICFIFSWNEFMFAVNLTATRASTAPVFLVGFITNEGLFLARLCAAATLVSLPVLIAGFAAQDKLVRGLSLGAVK
;
A
#
# COMPACT_ATOMS: atom_id res chain seq x y z
N MET A 1 19.91 -87.01 -9.63
CA MET A 1 18.49 -87.31 -9.70
C MET A 1 17.70 -86.08 -9.40
N SER A 2 16.84 -85.66 -10.32
CA SER A 2 15.77 -84.66 -10.19
C SER A 2 16.14 -83.17 -10.09
N ALA A 3 15.92 -82.49 -11.16
CA ALA A 3 15.71 -81.02 -11.18
C ALA A 3 14.34 -80.66 -10.61
N PRO A 4 14.17 -79.42 -10.15
CA PRO A 4 12.97 -78.68 -10.45
C PRO A 4 13.26 -77.24 -10.88
N ASP A 5 12.64 -76.86 -11.80
CA ASP A 5 11.45 -76.00 -11.97
C ASP A 5 11.73 -74.52 -12.13
N THR A 6 11.69 -74.15 -13.42
CA THR A 6 11.75 -72.78 -13.96
C THR A 6 10.31 -72.25 -14.15
N ALA A 7 9.73 -71.58 -13.13
CA ALA A 7 8.39 -70.98 -13.28
C ALA A 7 8.15 -69.68 -12.52
N VAL A 8 9.13 -68.78 -12.37
CA VAL A 8 8.95 -67.47 -11.63
C VAL A 8 9.38 -66.23 -12.42
N THR A 9 9.56 -66.31 -13.74
CA THR A 9 10.09 -65.16 -14.51
C THR A 9 9.13 -64.51 -15.47
N SER A 10 7.89 -64.97 -15.62
CA SER A 10 6.94 -64.36 -16.59
C SER A 10 5.95 -63.34 -15.98
N GLU A 11 5.67 -63.44 -14.69
CA GLU A 11 4.67 -62.58 -14.04
C GLU A 11 5.21 -61.18 -13.66
N ASN A 12 6.53 -61.02 -13.49
CA ASN A 12 7.14 -59.79 -13.07
C ASN A 12 7.43 -58.78 -14.23
N ARG A 13 7.33 -59.25 -15.46
CA ARG A 13 7.46 -58.35 -16.67
C ARG A 13 6.14 -57.70 -17.06
N SER A 14 5.01 -58.32 -16.81
CA SER A 14 3.69 -57.82 -17.14
C SER A 14 3.30 -56.60 -16.23
N ASN A 15 3.76 -56.58 -14.97
CA ASN A 15 3.44 -55.49 -14.04
C ASN A 15 4.35 -54.27 -14.23
N ALA A 16 5.52 -54.41 -14.81
CA ALA A 16 6.40 -53.23 -15.09
C ALA A 16 5.94 -52.40 -16.31
N ASP A 17 5.37 -53.07 -17.31
CA ASP A 17 4.86 -52.36 -18.50
C ASP A 17 3.50 -51.65 -18.27
N ALA A 18 2.70 -52.17 -17.35
CA ALA A 18 1.42 -51.55 -16.92
C ALA A 18 1.62 -50.28 -16.11
N ALA A 19 2.74 -50.14 -15.35
CA ALA A 19 3.04 -48.98 -14.53
C ALA A 19 3.59 -47.80 -15.39
N ASN A 20 4.19 -48.06 -16.52
CA ASN A 20 4.85 -47.02 -17.34
C ASN A 20 3.90 -46.35 -18.36
N THR A 21 2.72 -46.92 -18.61
CA THR A 21 1.70 -46.34 -19.51
C THR A 21 0.67 -45.44 -18.78
N ALA A 22 0.63 -45.43 -17.45
CA ALA A 22 -0.38 -44.68 -16.68
C ALA A 22 0.05 -43.27 -16.23
N ALA A 23 1.36 -42.95 -16.32
CA ALA A 23 1.88 -41.68 -15.81
C ALA A 23 1.56 -40.43 -16.67
N PRO A 24 1.61 -40.45 -18.04
CA PRO A 24 1.32 -39.24 -18.81
C PRO A 24 -0.16 -38.87 -18.86
N ALA A 25 -1.08 -39.84 -18.74
CA ALA A 25 -2.53 -39.59 -18.82
C ALA A 25 -3.09 -38.88 -17.58
N ARG A 26 -2.46 -39.04 -16.39
CA ARG A 26 -2.88 -38.34 -15.15
C ARG A 26 -2.40 -36.89 -15.13
N ALA A 27 -1.24 -36.60 -15.66
CA ALA A 27 -0.69 -35.22 -15.72
C ALA A 27 -1.43 -34.36 -16.73
N THR A 28 -1.80 -34.92 -17.88
CA THR A 28 -2.58 -34.20 -18.91
C THR A 28 -4.03 -33.99 -18.45
N ARG A 29 -4.64 -34.94 -17.76
CA ARG A 29 -5.99 -34.80 -17.22
C ARG A 29 -6.08 -33.79 -16.08
N ARG A 30 -4.99 -33.62 -15.31
CA ARG A 30 -4.91 -32.61 -14.23
C ARG A 30 -4.70 -31.20 -14.82
N LYS A 31 -3.90 -31.05 -15.90
CA LYS A 31 -3.75 -29.76 -16.60
C LYS A 31 -5.05 -29.34 -17.28
N GLN A 32 -5.73 -30.24 -17.98
CA GLN A 32 -7.03 -29.96 -18.60
C GLN A 32 -8.11 -29.57 -17.57
N LYS A 33 -8.14 -30.21 -16.38
CA LYS A 33 -9.10 -29.86 -15.33
C LYS A 33 -8.82 -28.50 -14.67
N VAL A 34 -7.57 -28.00 -14.72
CA VAL A 34 -7.20 -26.66 -14.25
C VAL A 34 -7.52 -25.60 -15.30
N GLU A 35 -7.35 -25.92 -16.59
CA GLU A 35 -7.76 -25.02 -17.69
C GLU A 35 -9.29 -24.91 -17.79
N ASP A 36 -10.03 -25.99 -17.66
CA ASP A 36 -11.51 -25.99 -17.63
C ASP A 36 -12.07 -25.22 -16.42
N SER A 37 -11.39 -25.21 -15.29
CA SER A 37 -11.81 -24.41 -14.12
C SER A 37 -11.55 -22.91 -14.28
N SER A 38 -10.60 -22.51 -15.12
CA SER A 38 -10.35 -21.09 -15.44
C SER A 38 -11.29 -20.53 -16.50
N GLU A 39 -11.86 -21.36 -17.37
CA GLU A 39 -12.89 -20.95 -18.33
C GLU A 39 -14.28 -20.74 -17.69
N GLY A 40 -14.54 -21.37 -16.52
CA GLY A 40 -15.80 -21.23 -15.77
C GLY A 40 -15.99 -19.88 -15.06
N LEU A 41 -14.98 -19.03 -15.02
CA LEU A 41 -15.00 -17.73 -14.32
C LEU A 41 -15.10 -16.53 -15.28
N LYS A 42 -15.48 -16.73 -16.53
CA LYS A 42 -15.85 -15.61 -17.40
C LYS A 42 -17.14 -15.01 -16.87
N ALA A 43 -17.02 -13.91 -16.14
CA ALA A 43 -18.18 -13.15 -15.71
C ALA A 43 -19.09 -12.90 -16.91
N GLY A 44 -20.36 -13.28 -16.82
CA GLY A 44 -21.32 -13.07 -17.92
C GLY A 44 -21.41 -11.59 -18.29
N PRO A 45 -21.86 -11.24 -19.49
CA PRO A 45 -21.89 -9.86 -20.00
C PRO A 45 -22.63 -8.91 -19.06
N ILE A 46 -23.61 -9.39 -18.32
CA ILE A 46 -24.35 -8.61 -17.31
C ILE A 46 -23.42 -8.19 -16.16
N TRP A 47 -22.63 -9.10 -15.62
CA TRP A 47 -21.68 -8.79 -14.53
C TRP A 47 -20.57 -7.86 -15.00
N ALA A 48 -20.09 -8.02 -16.23
CA ALA A 48 -19.13 -7.10 -16.82
C ALA A 48 -19.74 -5.69 -16.97
N PHE A 49 -21.00 -5.58 -17.43
CA PHE A 49 -21.71 -4.30 -17.52
C PHE A 49 -21.87 -3.64 -16.14
N ILE A 50 -22.29 -4.40 -15.12
CA ILE A 50 -22.43 -3.89 -13.74
C ILE A 50 -21.09 -3.40 -13.21
N ALA A 51 -20.01 -4.17 -13.40
CA ALA A 51 -18.68 -3.78 -12.98
C ALA A 51 -18.22 -2.47 -13.65
N TRP A 52 -18.44 -2.33 -14.96
CA TRP A 52 -18.13 -1.10 -15.69
C TRP A 52 -18.98 0.08 -15.24
N ALA A 53 -20.28 -0.12 -15.05
CA ALA A 53 -21.21 0.93 -14.58
C ALA A 53 -20.80 1.44 -13.19
N LEU A 54 -20.46 0.53 -12.26
CA LEU A 54 -19.97 0.89 -10.94
C LEU A 54 -18.63 1.63 -11.03
N THR A 55 -17.71 1.16 -11.86
CA THR A 55 -16.41 1.82 -12.05
C THR A 55 -16.57 3.26 -12.55
N VAL A 56 -17.41 3.47 -13.56
CA VAL A 56 -17.71 4.81 -14.07
C VAL A 56 -18.36 5.68 -13.00
N LEU A 57 -19.34 5.14 -12.25
CA LEU A 57 -20.03 5.86 -11.18
C LEU A 57 -19.04 6.33 -10.08
N PHE A 58 -18.11 5.46 -9.65
CA PHE A 58 -17.10 5.83 -8.66
C PHE A 58 -16.05 6.78 -9.20
N PHE A 59 -15.75 6.75 -10.50
CA PHE A 59 -14.80 7.67 -11.11
C PHE A 59 -15.39 9.04 -11.42
N LEU A 60 -16.72 9.14 -11.53
CA LEU A 60 -17.42 10.37 -11.92
C LEU A 60 -17.08 11.60 -11.04
N PRO A 61 -17.05 11.50 -9.70
CA PRO A 61 -16.66 12.65 -8.85
C PRO A 61 -15.24 13.14 -9.13
N VAL A 62 -14.30 12.21 -9.38
CA VAL A 62 -12.90 12.55 -9.70
C VAL A 62 -12.82 13.20 -11.08
N ALA A 63 -13.53 12.65 -12.07
CA ALA A 63 -13.62 13.25 -13.40
C ALA A 63 -14.24 14.65 -13.33
N TRP A 64 -15.27 14.84 -12.50
CA TRP A 64 -15.87 16.16 -12.27
C TRP A 64 -14.89 17.15 -11.66
N MET A 65 -14.14 16.75 -10.65
CA MET A 65 -13.09 17.58 -10.04
C MET A 65 -12.05 18.00 -11.08
N VAL A 66 -11.57 17.06 -11.89
CA VAL A 66 -10.60 17.36 -12.96
C VAL A 66 -11.22 18.26 -14.02
N LEU A 67 -12.45 18.03 -14.44
CA LEU A 67 -13.14 18.90 -15.40
C LEU A 67 -13.29 20.32 -14.86
N THR A 68 -13.77 20.48 -13.63
CA THR A 68 -13.98 21.77 -12.98
C THR A 68 -12.67 22.54 -12.80
N SER A 69 -11.54 21.85 -12.65
CA SER A 69 -10.22 22.48 -12.52
C SER A 69 -9.80 23.30 -13.73
N PHE A 70 -10.38 23.01 -14.90
CA PHE A 70 -10.16 23.74 -16.15
C PHE A 70 -11.24 24.78 -16.46
N HIS A 71 -12.22 24.98 -15.59
CA HIS A 71 -13.24 26.03 -15.75
C HIS A 71 -12.82 27.33 -15.09
N GLN A 72 -13.40 28.46 -15.53
CA GLN A 72 -13.30 29.72 -14.82
C GLN A 72 -14.10 29.63 -13.50
N GLU A 73 -13.68 30.40 -12.49
CA GLU A 73 -14.31 30.40 -11.17
C GLU A 73 -15.81 30.75 -11.24
N VAL A 74 -16.17 31.69 -12.14
CA VAL A 74 -17.56 32.12 -12.35
C VAL A 74 -18.43 30.97 -12.88
N ASP A 75 -17.88 30.11 -13.73
CA ASP A 75 -18.62 28.97 -14.30
C ASP A 75 -18.74 27.82 -13.31
N ALA A 76 -17.69 27.59 -12.52
CA ALA A 76 -17.69 26.58 -11.46
C ALA A 76 -18.64 26.92 -10.31
N ALA A 77 -18.84 28.22 -10.02
CA ALA A 77 -19.72 28.70 -8.95
C ALA A 77 -21.20 28.77 -9.34
N LYS A 78 -21.58 28.53 -10.62
CA LYS A 78 -22.99 28.51 -11.04
C LYS A 78 -23.77 27.39 -10.38
N ASN A 79 -25.05 27.60 -10.19
CA ASN A 79 -25.99 26.57 -9.70
C ASN A 79 -27.16 26.40 -10.69
N PRO A 80 -27.25 25.25 -11.42
CA PRO A 80 -26.33 24.12 -11.41
C PRO A 80 -24.96 24.46 -12.03
N PRO A 81 -23.88 23.77 -11.63
CA PRO A 81 -22.56 24.00 -12.18
C PRO A 81 -22.51 23.76 -13.69
N ALA A 82 -21.79 24.59 -14.43
CA ALA A 82 -21.69 24.48 -15.87
C ALA A 82 -20.84 23.27 -16.28
N ILE A 83 -21.46 22.29 -16.96
CA ILE A 83 -20.75 21.12 -17.49
C ILE A 83 -19.92 21.50 -18.73
N PHE A 84 -20.51 22.35 -19.59
CA PHE A 84 -19.92 22.81 -20.85
C PHE A 84 -19.53 24.29 -20.70
N ALA A 85 -18.38 24.54 -20.10
CA ALA A 85 -17.77 25.85 -20.01
C ALA A 85 -16.46 25.90 -20.83
N PRO A 86 -15.98 27.07 -21.27
CA PRO A 86 -14.70 27.20 -21.93
C PRO A 86 -13.57 26.71 -21.02
N PHE A 87 -12.66 25.91 -21.58
CA PHE A 87 -11.49 25.43 -20.83
C PHE A 87 -10.45 26.54 -20.69
N THR A 88 -9.91 26.67 -19.48
CA THR A 88 -8.82 27.59 -19.15
C THR A 88 -7.74 26.89 -18.32
N GLY A 89 -6.48 27.26 -18.52
CA GLY A 89 -5.35 26.85 -17.67
C GLY A 89 -5.02 27.86 -16.56
N GLU A 90 -5.79 28.94 -16.43
CA GLU A 90 -5.52 30.06 -15.53
C GLU A 90 -5.41 29.60 -14.05
N ASN A 91 -6.27 28.67 -13.62
CA ASN A 91 -6.23 28.16 -12.25
C ASN A 91 -4.86 27.56 -11.90
N TYR A 92 -4.29 26.77 -12.81
CA TYR A 92 -2.96 26.17 -12.61
C TYR A 92 -1.86 27.24 -12.59
N GLY A 93 -1.93 28.25 -13.48
CA GLY A 93 -1.03 29.40 -13.45
C GLY A 93 -1.06 30.14 -12.10
N LEU A 94 -2.25 30.35 -11.55
CA LEU A 94 -2.45 30.95 -10.23
C LEU A 94 -1.89 30.09 -9.09
N LEU A 95 -1.95 28.76 -9.15
CA LEU A 95 -1.36 27.88 -8.14
C LEU A 95 0.17 28.06 -8.07
N PHE A 96 0.82 28.11 -9.23
CA PHE A 96 2.26 28.33 -9.28
C PHE A 96 2.66 29.74 -8.85
N SER A 97 1.88 30.76 -9.19
CA SER A 97 2.11 32.13 -8.72
C SER A 97 1.90 32.26 -7.19
N ARG A 98 1.05 31.44 -6.57
CA ARG A 98 0.86 31.32 -5.12
C ARG A 98 1.88 30.41 -4.46
N ASN A 99 2.93 30.02 -5.19
CA ASN A 99 4.05 29.25 -4.68
C ASN A 99 3.63 27.90 -4.04
N VAL A 100 2.86 27.08 -4.77
CA VAL A 100 2.41 25.74 -4.33
C VAL A 100 3.57 24.76 -4.09
N LEU A 101 4.72 25.00 -4.71
CA LEU A 101 5.86 24.07 -4.75
C LEU A 101 6.43 23.72 -3.35
N PRO A 102 6.64 24.67 -2.41
CA PRO A 102 7.09 24.35 -1.05
C PRO A 102 6.15 23.39 -0.32
N PHE A 103 4.83 23.54 -0.48
CA PHE A 103 3.85 22.65 0.14
C PHE A 103 3.96 21.21 -0.39
N LEU A 104 4.15 21.06 -1.71
CA LEU A 104 4.37 19.75 -2.33
C LEU A 104 5.70 19.11 -1.88
N ILE A 105 6.78 19.90 -1.80
CA ILE A 105 8.08 19.44 -1.32
C ILE A 105 8.00 19.01 0.16
N ASN A 106 7.34 19.79 1.01
CA ASN A 106 7.14 19.45 2.41
C ASN A 106 6.35 18.15 2.56
N SER A 107 5.24 18.01 1.82
CA SER A 107 4.47 16.75 1.79
C SER A 107 5.31 15.58 1.32
N ALA A 108 6.06 15.74 0.24
CA ALA A 108 6.94 14.69 -0.28
C ALA A 108 8.01 14.31 0.74
N THR A 109 8.66 15.30 1.36
CA THR A 109 9.68 15.07 2.39
C THR A 109 9.07 14.36 3.60
N ALA A 110 7.96 14.86 4.15
CA ALA A 110 7.31 14.26 5.30
C ALA A 110 6.86 12.81 5.02
N SER A 111 6.24 12.57 3.86
CA SER A 111 5.69 11.26 3.51
C SER A 111 6.75 10.25 3.13
N ILE A 112 7.73 10.63 2.31
CA ILE A 112 8.78 9.69 1.86
C ILE A 112 9.70 9.33 3.01
N VAL A 113 10.20 10.33 3.76
CA VAL A 113 11.14 10.08 4.84
C VAL A 113 10.48 9.29 5.96
N SER A 114 9.24 9.63 6.37
CA SER A 114 8.52 8.86 7.37
C SER A 114 8.25 7.42 6.90
N THR A 115 7.88 7.20 5.64
CA THR A 115 7.67 5.86 5.08
C THR A 115 8.94 5.02 5.13
N LEU A 116 10.09 5.59 4.75
CA LEU A 116 11.37 4.89 4.82
C LEU A 116 11.74 4.53 6.26
N LEU A 117 11.55 5.45 7.21
CA LEU A 117 11.78 5.19 8.64
C LEU A 117 10.84 4.12 9.19
N VAL A 118 9.56 4.17 8.81
CA VAL A 118 8.58 3.14 9.19
C VAL A 118 9.00 1.78 8.69
N LEU A 119 9.44 1.64 7.44
CA LEU A 119 9.92 0.35 6.91
C LEU A 119 11.19 -0.11 7.63
N ALA A 120 12.15 0.79 7.85
CA ALA A 120 13.40 0.47 8.54
C ALA A 120 13.16 -0.04 9.98
N LEU A 121 12.11 0.45 10.65
CA LEU A 121 11.74 0.03 12.01
C LEU A 121 10.80 -1.19 12.00
N SER A 122 9.85 -1.25 11.08
CA SER A 122 8.82 -2.30 11.06
C SER A 122 9.36 -3.66 10.60
N VAL A 123 10.34 -3.69 9.68
CA VAL A 123 10.91 -4.96 9.19
C VAL A 123 11.60 -5.75 10.32
N PRO A 124 12.56 -5.19 11.08
CA PRO A 124 13.17 -5.92 12.18
C PRO A 124 12.19 -6.21 13.32
N ALA A 125 11.24 -5.32 13.60
CA ALA A 125 10.20 -5.57 14.60
C ALA A 125 9.30 -6.73 14.18
N ALA A 126 8.85 -6.76 12.94
CA ALA A 126 8.03 -7.84 12.40
C ALA A 126 8.79 -9.17 12.34
N TYR A 127 10.09 -9.14 12.05
CA TYR A 127 10.95 -10.32 12.12
C TYR A 127 10.95 -10.93 13.54
N ALA A 128 11.15 -10.09 14.56
CA ALA A 128 11.13 -10.53 15.96
C ALA A 128 9.76 -11.04 16.42
N LEU A 129 8.66 -10.59 15.81
CA LEU A 129 7.30 -10.97 16.16
C LEU A 129 6.75 -12.14 15.33
N SER A 130 7.43 -12.54 14.25
CA SER A 130 6.96 -13.57 13.31
C SER A 130 7.92 -14.76 13.24
N ILE A 131 9.18 -14.52 12.92
CA ILE A 131 10.18 -15.56 12.61
C ILE A 131 10.85 -16.07 13.89
N LYS A 132 11.23 -15.19 14.80
CA LYS A 132 11.75 -15.52 16.14
C LYS A 132 10.82 -14.94 17.20
N PRO A 133 9.61 -15.53 17.35
CA PRO A 133 8.58 -14.91 18.17
C PRO A 133 9.03 -14.79 19.63
N VAL A 134 9.00 -13.56 20.13
CA VAL A 134 9.16 -13.27 21.56
C VAL A 134 7.97 -13.81 22.34
N GLU A 135 8.17 -14.11 23.61
CA GLU A 135 7.05 -14.44 24.49
C GLU A 135 5.99 -13.34 24.44
N LYS A 136 4.71 -13.73 24.43
CA LYS A 136 3.57 -12.79 24.39
C LYS A 136 3.56 -11.84 23.18
N TRP A 137 4.07 -12.30 22.02
CA TRP A 137 4.03 -11.49 20.80
C TRP A 137 2.61 -10.98 20.46
N THR A 138 1.57 -11.73 20.84
CA THR A 138 0.16 -11.34 20.69
C THR A 138 -0.19 -10.10 21.51
N ASP A 139 0.32 -9.98 22.74
CA ASP A 139 0.10 -8.82 23.59
C ASP A 139 0.80 -7.58 23.03
N VAL A 140 2.02 -7.77 22.49
CA VAL A 140 2.74 -6.71 21.80
C VAL A 140 1.98 -6.22 20.57
N MET A 141 1.45 -7.13 19.75
CA MET A 141 0.63 -6.79 18.59
C MET A 141 -0.66 -6.11 18.99
N PHE A 142 -1.33 -6.61 20.04
CA PHE A 142 -2.53 -5.97 20.58
C PHE A 142 -2.23 -4.55 21.07
N PHE A 143 -1.12 -4.35 21.78
CA PHE A 143 -0.66 -3.01 22.20
C PHE A 143 -0.46 -2.08 21.00
N PHE A 144 0.28 -2.50 19.98
CA PHE A 144 0.46 -1.69 18.77
C PHE A 144 -0.87 -1.31 18.13
N LEU A 145 -1.79 -2.24 17.96
CA LEU A 145 -3.09 -1.96 17.35
C LEU A 145 -3.96 -1.08 18.24
N SER A 146 -3.91 -1.26 19.58
CA SER A 146 -4.69 -0.44 20.51
C SER A 146 -4.35 1.05 20.43
N THR A 147 -3.10 1.40 20.12
CA THR A 147 -2.70 2.80 19.93
C THR A 147 -3.45 3.48 18.78
N LYS A 148 -3.94 2.72 17.80
CA LYS A 148 -4.70 3.24 16.65
C LYS A 148 -6.16 3.58 16.99
N PHE A 149 -6.70 3.05 18.10
CA PHE A 149 -8.03 3.40 18.56
C PHE A 149 -8.09 4.74 19.30
N LEU A 150 -6.94 5.25 19.75
CA LEU A 150 -6.88 6.57 20.36
C LEU A 150 -7.10 7.64 19.28
N PRO A 151 -8.14 8.51 19.42
CA PRO A 151 -8.36 9.60 18.47
C PRO A 151 -7.14 10.53 18.44
N PRO A 152 -6.55 10.84 17.28
CA PRO A 152 -5.37 11.73 17.20
C PRO A 152 -5.60 13.09 17.83
N ILE A 153 -6.85 13.58 17.81
CA ILE A 153 -7.23 14.86 18.45
C ILE A 153 -6.95 14.88 19.95
N ALA A 154 -7.08 13.73 20.64
CA ALA A 154 -6.82 13.63 22.07
C ALA A 154 -5.32 13.83 22.41
N ALA A 155 -4.44 13.44 21.49
CA ALA A 155 -2.99 13.62 21.64
C ALA A 155 -2.51 15.00 21.15
N LEU A 156 -3.34 15.76 20.44
CA LEU A 156 -2.91 16.99 19.77
C LEU A 156 -2.35 18.04 20.73
N LEU A 157 -3.05 18.33 21.81
CA LEU A 157 -2.62 19.36 22.77
C LEU A 157 -1.31 18.98 23.49
N PRO A 158 -1.16 17.78 24.06
CA PRO A 158 0.14 17.34 24.61
C PRO A 158 1.27 17.40 23.61
N VAL A 159 1.04 16.90 22.39
CA VAL A 159 2.06 16.93 21.32
C VAL A 159 2.44 18.36 20.96
N TYR A 160 1.46 19.26 20.80
CA TYR A 160 1.71 20.67 20.52
C TYR A 160 2.59 21.32 21.59
N LEU A 161 2.29 21.09 22.86
CA LEU A 161 3.08 21.66 23.99
C LEU A 161 4.51 21.14 23.96
N ILE A 162 4.72 19.84 23.79
CA ILE A 162 6.06 19.24 23.70
C ILE A 162 6.84 19.85 22.52
N VAL A 163 6.22 19.87 21.32
CA VAL A 163 6.86 20.39 20.10
C VAL A 163 7.21 21.87 20.23
N LYS A 164 6.33 22.64 20.91
CA LYS A 164 6.57 24.06 21.22
C LYS A 164 7.75 24.23 22.18
N ASP A 165 7.78 23.47 23.27
CA ASP A 165 8.80 23.60 24.31
C ASP A 165 10.20 23.24 23.80
N ILE A 166 10.30 22.27 22.88
CA ILE A 166 11.58 21.92 22.24
C ILE A 166 11.90 22.81 21.01
N GLY A 167 11.05 23.81 20.69
CA GLY A 167 11.30 24.76 19.60
C GLY A 167 11.17 24.16 18.20
N MET A 168 10.41 23.07 18.02
CA MET A 168 10.26 22.38 16.75
C MET A 168 8.92 22.63 16.05
N LEU A 169 8.18 23.70 16.41
CA LEU A 169 7.03 24.15 15.63
C LEU A 169 7.49 24.63 14.24
N ASP A 170 6.62 24.50 13.26
CA ASP A 170 6.84 24.86 11.86
C ASP A 170 8.11 24.21 11.26
N ASN A 171 8.32 22.92 11.55
CA ASN A 171 9.44 22.13 11.10
C ASN A 171 8.94 20.81 10.47
N VAL A 172 9.37 20.53 9.23
CA VAL A 172 8.95 19.31 8.49
C VAL A 172 9.42 18.01 9.18
N TYR A 173 10.54 18.04 9.89
CA TYR A 173 11.02 16.85 10.61
C TYR A 173 10.16 16.49 11.81
N THR A 174 9.43 17.45 12.40
CA THR A 174 8.40 17.17 13.39
C THR A 174 7.30 16.30 12.79
N LEU A 175 6.83 16.63 11.58
CA LEU A 175 5.85 15.81 10.87
C LEU A 175 6.40 14.44 10.53
N VAL A 176 7.67 14.34 10.10
CA VAL A 176 8.33 13.05 9.85
C VAL A 176 8.28 12.13 11.07
N ILE A 177 8.61 12.64 12.26
CA ILE A 177 8.59 11.85 13.50
C ILE A 177 7.17 11.42 13.84
N LEU A 178 6.21 12.34 13.78
CA LEU A 178 4.81 12.06 14.10
C LEU A 178 4.19 11.06 13.11
N TYR A 179 4.44 11.22 11.82
CA TYR A 179 3.94 10.30 10.78
C TYR A 179 4.58 8.92 10.92
N THR A 180 5.86 8.87 11.27
CA THR A 180 6.54 7.60 11.56
C THR A 180 5.87 6.90 12.74
N SER A 181 5.68 7.58 13.86
CA SER A 181 5.05 6.99 15.05
C SER A 181 3.61 6.56 14.78
N ALA A 182 2.85 7.36 14.03
CA ALA A 182 1.46 7.06 13.68
C ALA A 182 1.33 5.85 12.74
N ASN A 183 2.25 5.63 11.81
CA ASN A 183 2.17 4.54 10.84
C ASN A 183 2.86 3.25 11.29
N LEU A 184 3.75 3.31 12.27
CA LEU A 184 4.51 2.15 12.74
C LEU A 184 3.64 0.96 13.16
N PRO A 185 2.54 1.12 13.91
CA PRO A 185 1.70 0.01 14.33
C PRO A 185 1.12 -0.80 13.17
N ILE A 186 0.57 -0.12 12.16
CA ILE A 186 -0.01 -0.80 10.99
C ILE A 186 1.08 -1.43 10.12
N ALA A 187 2.23 -0.78 10.00
CA ALA A 187 3.36 -1.30 9.23
C ALA A 187 3.93 -2.58 9.87
N VAL A 188 4.09 -2.61 11.19
CA VAL A 188 4.53 -3.82 11.91
C VAL A 188 3.53 -4.95 11.72
N TRP A 189 2.22 -4.65 11.82
CA TRP A 189 1.17 -5.64 11.62
C TRP A 189 1.21 -6.23 10.20
N MET A 190 1.28 -5.37 9.18
CA MET A 190 1.35 -5.80 7.78
C MET A 190 2.63 -6.60 7.51
N MET A 191 3.79 -6.07 7.90
CA MET A 191 5.06 -6.75 7.69
C MET A 191 5.13 -8.09 8.39
N ARG A 192 4.56 -8.20 9.62
CA ARG A 192 4.47 -9.48 10.30
C ARG A 192 3.66 -10.50 9.51
N SER A 193 2.54 -10.09 8.92
CA SER A 193 1.71 -10.99 8.10
C SER A 193 2.47 -11.52 6.89
N PHE A 194 3.22 -10.66 6.20
CA PHE A 194 4.06 -11.07 5.06
C PHE A 194 5.24 -11.96 5.50
N LEU A 195 5.89 -11.66 6.62
CA LEU A 195 7.02 -12.44 7.09
C LEU A 195 6.61 -13.79 7.66
N ALA A 196 5.38 -13.96 8.11
CA ALA A 196 4.85 -15.25 8.55
C ALA A 196 4.70 -16.28 7.41
N GLU A 197 4.71 -15.82 6.15
CA GLU A 197 4.64 -16.66 4.95
C GLU A 197 6.03 -17.11 4.45
N VAL A 198 7.11 -16.60 5.03
CA VAL A 198 8.49 -17.00 4.67
C VAL A 198 8.72 -18.45 5.11
N PRO A 199 9.12 -19.36 4.20
CA PRO A 199 9.43 -20.74 4.55
C PRO A 199 10.54 -20.84 5.61
N LYS A 200 10.32 -21.63 6.66
CA LYS A 200 11.29 -21.79 7.74
C LYS A 200 12.58 -22.45 7.27
N GLU A 201 12.48 -23.32 6.27
CA GLU A 201 13.60 -24.05 5.69
C GLU A 201 14.69 -23.12 5.13
N ILE A 202 14.30 -21.96 4.62
CA ILE A 202 15.25 -20.95 4.12
C ILE A 202 16.03 -20.33 5.28
N LEU A 203 15.37 -20.12 6.41
CA LEU A 203 15.97 -19.53 7.59
C LEU A 203 16.87 -20.52 8.33
N GLU A 204 16.44 -21.79 8.41
CA GLU A 204 17.22 -22.90 8.97
C GLU A 204 18.49 -23.15 8.16
N ALA A 205 18.42 -23.14 6.81
CA ALA A 205 19.56 -23.23 5.94
C ALA A 205 20.56 -22.08 6.20
N ALA A 206 20.08 -20.87 6.35
CA ALA A 206 20.92 -19.70 6.64
C ALA A 206 21.60 -19.82 8.03
N GLU A 207 20.94 -20.39 9.01
CA GLU A 207 21.53 -20.65 10.34
C GLU A 207 22.65 -21.72 10.26
N VAL A 208 22.44 -22.78 9.46
CA VAL A 208 23.48 -23.80 9.21
C VAL A 208 24.69 -23.21 8.50
N ASP A 209 24.47 -22.26 7.56
CA ASP A 209 25.54 -21.55 6.87
C ASP A 209 26.24 -20.49 7.76
N GLY A 210 25.83 -20.32 9.02
CA GLY A 210 26.42 -19.40 9.98
C GLY A 210 26.08 -17.93 9.68
N ALA A 211 25.00 -17.64 8.95
CA ALA A 211 24.60 -16.29 8.64
C ALA A 211 24.17 -15.51 9.89
N GLY A 212 24.84 -14.39 10.18
CA GLY A 212 24.45 -13.50 11.27
C GLY A 212 23.12 -12.77 10.98
N LEU A 213 22.48 -12.26 12.04
CA LEU A 213 21.15 -11.60 11.99
C LEU A 213 21.03 -10.55 10.89
N MET A 214 22.01 -9.66 10.73
CA MET A 214 21.98 -8.61 9.70
C MET A 214 22.05 -9.19 8.28
N THR A 215 22.79 -10.28 8.08
CA THR A 215 22.85 -10.99 6.80
C THR A 215 21.49 -11.61 6.48
N VAL A 216 20.88 -12.27 7.47
CA VAL A 216 19.53 -12.84 7.32
C VAL A 216 18.52 -11.76 6.98
N LEU A 217 18.48 -10.65 7.73
CA LEU A 217 17.52 -9.56 7.51
C LEU A 217 17.69 -8.90 6.13
N ILE A 218 18.92 -8.55 5.75
CA ILE A 218 19.14 -7.72 4.55
C ILE A 218 19.25 -8.58 3.28
N ARG A 219 19.91 -9.75 3.35
CA ARG A 219 20.20 -10.56 2.15
C ARG A 219 19.19 -11.67 1.88
N ILE A 220 18.39 -12.07 2.89
CA ILE A 220 17.44 -13.16 2.76
C ILE A 220 16.01 -12.65 2.94
N VAL A 221 15.69 -12.10 4.12
CA VAL A 221 14.32 -11.71 4.46
C VAL A 221 13.86 -10.51 3.66
N ALA A 222 14.64 -9.44 3.57
CA ALA A 222 14.23 -8.22 2.87
C ALA A 222 13.93 -8.47 1.38
N PRO A 223 14.76 -9.19 0.58
CA PRO A 223 14.42 -9.51 -0.80
C PRO A 223 13.14 -10.31 -0.97
N ILE A 224 12.88 -11.29 -0.09
CA ILE A 224 11.65 -12.09 -0.10
C ILE A 224 10.44 -11.23 0.25
N ALA A 225 10.60 -10.31 1.21
CA ALA A 225 9.54 -9.43 1.70
C ALA A 225 9.28 -8.19 0.81
N VAL A 226 10.04 -7.97 -0.29
CA VAL A 226 9.87 -6.80 -1.18
C VAL A 226 8.41 -6.55 -1.58
N PRO A 227 7.60 -7.55 -1.98
CA PRO A 227 6.19 -7.29 -2.32
C PRO A 227 5.40 -6.73 -1.12
N GLY A 228 5.58 -7.33 0.07
CA GLY A 228 4.97 -6.87 1.32
C GLY A 228 5.46 -5.50 1.75
N MET A 229 6.77 -5.24 1.62
CA MET A 229 7.35 -3.92 1.89
C MET A 229 6.78 -2.84 0.96
N ALA A 230 6.60 -3.14 -0.33
CA ALA A 230 6.03 -2.21 -1.29
C ALA A 230 4.55 -1.88 -0.98
N ALA A 231 3.76 -2.88 -0.61
CA ALA A 231 2.38 -2.69 -0.18
C ALA A 231 2.30 -1.84 1.10
N THR A 232 3.11 -2.17 2.10
CA THR A 232 3.20 -1.42 3.36
C THR A 232 3.68 0.00 3.13
N ALA A 233 4.71 0.19 2.29
CA ALA A 233 5.21 1.51 1.91
C ALA A 233 4.13 2.38 1.29
N LEU A 234 3.37 1.84 0.33
CA LEU A 234 2.30 2.60 -0.33
C LEU A 234 1.23 3.05 0.67
N ILE A 235 0.79 2.17 1.56
CA ILE A 235 -0.22 2.52 2.56
C ILE A 235 0.31 3.59 3.52
N CYS A 236 1.53 3.45 4.03
CA CYS A 236 2.16 4.44 4.90
C CYS A 236 2.36 5.79 4.19
N PHE A 237 2.77 5.76 2.92
CA PHE A 237 2.91 6.96 2.09
C PHE A 237 1.57 7.67 1.92
N ILE A 238 0.50 6.93 1.56
CA ILE A 238 -0.84 7.50 1.39
C ILE A 238 -1.33 8.13 2.69
N PHE A 239 -1.17 7.47 3.83
CA PHE A 239 -1.58 8.02 5.11
C PHE A 239 -0.79 9.28 5.51
N SER A 240 0.54 9.27 5.30
CA SER A 240 1.38 10.43 5.56
C SER A 240 1.10 11.60 4.60
N TRP A 241 0.87 11.31 3.32
CA TRP A 241 0.56 12.33 2.32
C TRP A 241 -0.76 13.05 2.58
N ASN A 242 -1.79 12.31 3.03
CA ASN A 242 -3.12 12.83 3.32
C ASN A 242 -3.27 13.34 4.77
N GLU A 243 -2.19 13.27 5.58
CA GLU A 243 -2.28 13.74 6.95
C GLU A 243 -2.45 15.27 6.97
N PHE A 244 -3.48 15.71 7.64
CA PHE A 244 -3.87 17.12 7.72
C PHE A 244 -3.84 17.68 9.14
N MET A 245 -4.22 16.86 10.12
CA MET A 245 -4.52 17.35 11.47
C MET A 245 -3.27 17.82 12.21
N PHE A 246 -2.19 17.05 12.20
CA PHE A 246 -0.93 17.49 12.78
C PHE A 246 -0.31 18.62 11.95
N ALA A 247 -0.38 18.52 10.62
CA ALA A 247 0.17 19.52 9.73
C ALA A 247 -0.46 20.90 9.97
N VAL A 248 -1.80 21.02 9.99
CA VAL A 248 -2.48 22.30 10.17
C VAL A 248 -2.26 22.94 11.54
N ASN A 249 -2.00 22.12 12.57
CA ASN A 249 -1.83 22.61 13.93
C ASN A 249 -0.38 22.88 14.34
N LEU A 250 0.59 22.19 13.72
CA LEU A 250 2.00 22.25 14.10
C LEU A 250 2.86 23.03 13.10
N THR A 251 2.31 23.35 11.92
CA THR A 251 3.03 24.11 10.89
C THR A 251 2.32 25.43 10.57
N ALA A 252 3.06 26.38 10.00
CA ALA A 252 2.52 27.70 9.67
C ALA A 252 2.96 28.14 8.27
N THR A 253 4.25 28.50 8.09
CA THR A 253 4.75 29.13 6.85
C THR A 253 5.84 28.31 6.15
N ARG A 254 6.67 27.58 6.91
CA ARG A 254 7.85 26.87 6.38
C ARG A 254 7.55 25.41 6.07
N ALA A 255 6.83 24.75 6.94
CA ALA A 255 6.63 23.29 6.92
C ALA A 255 5.22 22.87 6.51
N SER A 256 4.34 23.81 6.15
CA SER A 256 2.97 23.50 5.72
C SER A 256 2.96 22.53 4.54
N THR A 257 2.01 21.59 4.58
CA THR A 257 1.89 20.49 3.61
C THR A 257 0.81 20.76 2.55
N ALA A 258 0.77 19.95 1.50
CA ALA A 258 -0.18 20.10 0.41
C ALA A 258 -1.66 20.03 0.86
N PRO A 259 -2.10 19.15 1.78
CA PRO A 259 -3.46 19.23 2.33
C PRO A 259 -3.78 20.55 3.03
N VAL A 260 -2.81 21.17 3.72
CA VAL A 260 -2.98 22.48 4.35
C VAL A 260 -3.15 23.59 3.31
N PHE A 261 -2.43 23.52 2.20
CA PHE A 261 -2.58 24.46 1.10
C PHE A 261 -3.99 24.51 0.51
N LEU A 262 -4.69 23.36 0.46
CA LEU A 262 -6.05 23.27 -0.06
C LEU A 262 -7.04 24.14 0.75
N VAL A 263 -6.85 24.25 2.06
CA VAL A 263 -7.73 25.04 2.93
C VAL A 263 -7.68 26.55 2.59
N GLY A 264 -6.57 27.01 2.02
CA GLY A 264 -6.42 28.40 1.59
C GLY A 264 -7.38 28.85 0.47
N PHE A 265 -8.12 27.93 -0.16
CA PHE A 265 -9.15 28.23 -1.16
C PHE A 265 -10.56 28.30 -0.54
N ILE A 266 -10.71 28.03 0.75
CA ILE A 266 -11.94 28.19 1.52
C ILE A 266 -11.76 29.45 2.35
N THR A 267 -12.40 30.54 1.95
CA THR A 267 -12.24 31.86 2.59
C THR A 267 -13.59 32.40 3.08
N ASN A 268 -13.56 33.48 3.86
CA ASN A 268 -14.78 34.18 4.27
C ASN A 268 -15.52 34.84 3.10
N GLU A 269 -14.85 35.06 1.98
CA GLU A 269 -15.43 35.60 0.74
C GLU A 269 -16.16 34.54 -0.09
N GLY A 270 -15.96 33.24 0.25
CA GLY A 270 -16.56 32.10 -0.40
C GLY A 270 -15.58 30.98 -0.71
N LEU A 271 -16.08 29.96 -1.42
CA LEU A 271 -15.32 28.82 -1.90
C LEU A 271 -14.85 29.08 -3.33
N PHE A 272 -13.53 29.13 -3.55
CA PHE A 272 -12.94 29.20 -4.88
C PHE A 272 -12.88 27.80 -5.49
N LEU A 273 -14.01 27.33 -6.02
CA LEU A 273 -14.23 25.94 -6.38
C LEU A 273 -13.33 25.45 -7.52
N ALA A 274 -13.17 26.24 -8.59
CA ALA A 274 -12.31 25.86 -9.72
C ALA A 274 -10.84 25.78 -9.31
N ARG A 275 -10.37 26.74 -8.53
CA ARG A 275 -8.99 26.77 -7.99
C ARG A 275 -8.75 25.65 -7.00
N LEU A 276 -9.73 25.38 -6.12
CA LEU A 276 -9.66 24.22 -5.20
C LEU A 276 -9.57 22.91 -5.96
N CYS A 277 -10.39 22.74 -7.02
CA CYS A 277 -10.35 21.55 -7.88
C CYS A 277 -9.00 21.41 -8.60
N ALA A 278 -8.42 22.51 -9.07
CA ALA A 278 -7.09 22.50 -9.69
C ALA A 278 -6.00 22.13 -8.69
N ALA A 279 -6.04 22.70 -7.49
CA ALA A 279 -5.11 22.38 -6.42
C ALA A 279 -5.26 20.91 -5.98
N ALA A 280 -6.49 20.42 -5.78
CA ALA A 280 -6.78 19.04 -5.41
C ALA A 280 -6.32 18.05 -6.49
N THR A 281 -6.53 18.38 -7.78
CA THR A 281 -6.02 17.58 -8.89
C THR A 281 -4.50 17.48 -8.85
N LEU A 282 -3.79 18.61 -8.68
CA LEU A 282 -2.33 18.64 -8.60
C LEU A 282 -1.81 17.86 -7.39
N VAL A 283 -2.44 18.02 -6.20
CA VAL A 283 -2.06 17.36 -4.96
C VAL A 283 -2.34 15.85 -5.00
N SER A 284 -3.32 15.40 -5.79
CA SER A 284 -3.61 13.97 -5.92
C SER A 284 -2.63 13.20 -6.81
N LEU A 285 -1.92 13.89 -7.73
CA LEU A 285 -1.02 13.24 -8.69
C LEU A 285 0.07 12.35 -8.04
N PRO A 286 0.80 12.76 -7.00
CA PRO A 286 1.83 11.92 -6.39
C PRO A 286 1.28 10.61 -5.82
N VAL A 287 0.07 10.63 -5.24
CA VAL A 287 -0.59 9.42 -4.73
C VAL A 287 -1.01 8.50 -5.87
N LEU A 288 -1.55 9.06 -6.95
CA LEU A 288 -1.90 8.28 -8.15
C LEU A 288 -0.66 7.64 -8.76
N ILE A 289 0.42 8.40 -8.94
CA ILE A 289 1.70 7.89 -9.47
C ILE A 289 2.25 6.76 -8.57
N ALA A 290 2.26 6.96 -7.26
CA ALA A 290 2.70 5.94 -6.31
C ALA A 290 1.83 4.67 -6.38
N GLY A 291 0.49 4.83 -6.50
CA GLY A 291 -0.46 3.74 -6.66
C GLY A 291 -0.22 2.93 -7.93
N PHE A 292 -0.06 3.60 -9.08
CA PHE A 292 0.26 2.94 -10.35
C PHE A 292 1.63 2.25 -10.32
N ALA A 293 2.64 2.86 -9.71
CA ALA A 293 3.98 2.26 -9.59
C ALA A 293 3.99 1.01 -8.69
N ALA A 294 3.10 0.95 -7.71
CA ALA A 294 3.02 -0.16 -6.75
C ALA A 294 2.00 -1.25 -7.14
N GLN A 295 1.11 -1.03 -8.13
CA GLN A 295 -0.01 -1.91 -8.45
C GLN A 295 0.38 -3.38 -8.66
N ASP A 296 1.44 -3.66 -9.43
CA ASP A 296 1.87 -5.03 -9.73
C ASP A 296 2.38 -5.77 -8.48
N LYS A 297 3.01 -5.04 -7.55
CA LYS A 297 3.52 -5.59 -6.30
C LYS A 297 2.38 -5.80 -5.30
N LEU A 298 1.36 -4.93 -5.31
CA LEU A 298 0.14 -5.07 -4.52
C LEU A 298 -0.64 -6.33 -4.94
N VAL A 299 -0.86 -6.53 -6.23
CA VAL A 299 -1.58 -7.70 -6.75
C VAL A 299 -0.85 -8.99 -6.35
N ARG A 300 0.47 -9.04 -6.46
CA ARG A 300 1.27 -10.21 -6.05
C ARG A 300 1.26 -10.42 -4.52
N GLY A 301 1.35 -9.34 -3.74
CA GLY A 301 1.32 -9.41 -2.28
C GLY A 301 -0.04 -9.86 -1.73
N LEU A 302 -1.14 -9.41 -2.32
CA LEU A 302 -2.50 -9.80 -1.92
C LEU A 302 -2.85 -11.23 -2.37
N SER A 303 -2.32 -11.69 -3.52
CA SER A 303 -2.58 -13.03 -4.01
C SER A 303 -1.88 -14.12 -3.20
N LEU A 304 -0.72 -13.85 -2.62
CA LEU A 304 -0.02 -14.78 -1.72
C LEU A 304 -0.80 -15.03 -0.43
N GLY A 305 -1.46 -14.00 0.13
CA GLY A 305 -2.30 -14.15 1.33
C GLY A 305 -3.70 -14.72 1.09
N ALA A 306 -4.17 -14.82 -0.15
CA ALA A 306 -5.51 -15.29 -0.50
C ALA A 306 -5.58 -16.78 -0.85
N VAL A 307 -4.44 -17.45 -1.07
CA VAL A 307 -4.37 -18.89 -1.37
C VAL A 307 -4.05 -19.64 -0.08
N LYS A 308 -5.08 -19.90 0.71
CA LYS A 308 -5.08 -20.90 1.79
C LYS A 308 -5.94 -22.07 1.37
#